data_7240c6002a634f8b6acece0d05e8c658
#
_entry.id   7240c6002a634f8b6acece0d05e8c658
#
_cell.length_a   1.000
_cell.length_b   1.000
_cell.length_c   1.000
_cell.angle_alpha   90.00
_cell.angle_beta   90.00
_cell.angle_gamma   90.00
#
_symmetry.space_group_name_H-M   'P 1'
#
loop_
_entity.id
_entity.type
_entity.pdbx_description
1 polymer ?
#
loop_
_entity_poly.entity_id
_entity_poly.type
_entity_poly.pdbx_seq_one_letter_code
_entity_poly.pdbx_strand_id
1 'polypeptide(L)'
;QRQMCIRDSIDTIAQGGQKIATTFIPEGVTDGNGGEFKNKDYYGTDYDKNFEEAKELLASIGLLDESTGQVNQTVEFTYLVNNSESNVKIGEAIQADLSKVGINLKVEQQEWNVFLNSRKDGQFDFAREGWLMDYNDPINMLEMFTTKSGNNDMQFGR
;
A
#
# COMPACT_ATOMS: atom_id res chain seq x y z
N GLN A 1 2.72 -6.24 -3.01
CA GLN A 1 3.62 -5.08 -3.03
C GLN A 1 3.64 -4.26 -1.74
N ARG A 2 2.52 -4.11 -1.01
CA ARG A 2 2.48 -3.36 0.25
C ARG A 2 3.40 -3.88 1.35
N GLN A 3 3.86 -5.11 1.28
CA GLN A 3 4.48 -5.79 2.41
C GLN A 3 6.00 -5.84 2.38
N MET A 4 6.60 -5.74 1.22
CA MET A 4 8.06 -5.71 1.10
C MET A 4 8.66 -4.53 1.89
N CYS A 5 7.94 -3.40 1.95
CA CYS A 5 8.42 -2.16 2.53
C CYS A 5 7.89 -1.85 3.93
N ILE A 6 6.85 -2.57 4.41
CA ILE A 6 6.17 -2.23 5.67
C ILE A 6 7.12 -2.39 6.86
N ARG A 7 7.91 -3.45 6.89
CA ARG A 7 8.82 -3.73 8.01
C ARG A 7 9.86 -2.64 8.14
N ASP A 8 10.57 -2.31 7.07
CA ASP A 8 11.60 -1.27 7.08
C ASP A 8 10.99 0.10 7.36
N SER A 9 9.79 0.36 6.83
CA SER A 9 9.05 1.59 7.09
C SER A 9 8.65 1.75 8.56
N ILE A 10 8.27 0.66 9.25
CA ILE A 10 7.91 0.69 10.67
C ILE A 10 9.16 0.81 11.54
N ASP A 11 10.15 -0.04 11.31
CA ASP A 11 11.31 -0.19 12.20
C ASP A 11 12.30 0.98 12.05
N THR A 12 12.43 1.54 10.85
CA THR A 12 13.45 2.56 10.56
C THR A 12 12.90 3.96 10.33
N ILE A 13 11.68 4.09 9.80
CA ILE A 13 11.13 5.40 9.43
C ILE A 13 10.07 5.87 10.42
N ALA A 14 9.03 5.08 10.65
CA ALA A 14 7.91 5.50 11.47
C ALA A 14 8.23 5.48 12.98
N GLN A 15 8.89 4.42 13.47
CA GLN A 15 9.38 4.25 14.85
C GLN A 15 8.37 4.62 15.96
N GLY A 16 7.08 4.60 15.66
CA GLY A 16 6.00 5.01 16.57
C GLY A 16 5.26 3.84 17.21
N GLY A 17 5.83 2.62 17.18
CA GLY A 17 5.21 1.43 17.74
C GLY A 17 4.06 0.87 16.88
N GLN A 18 4.00 1.25 15.61
CA GLN A 18 3.03 0.71 14.67
C GLN A 18 3.22 -0.80 14.51
N LYS A 19 2.12 -1.51 14.26
CA LYS A 19 2.13 -2.93 13.92
C LYS A 19 2.03 -3.11 12.40
N ILE A 20 2.66 -4.17 11.90
CA ILE A 20 2.48 -4.59 10.50
C ILE A 20 1.03 -5.04 10.31
N ALA A 21 0.32 -4.40 9.40
CA ALA A 21 -1.04 -4.76 9.06
C ALA A 21 -1.07 -5.91 8.05
N THR A 22 -1.78 -6.98 8.36
CA THR A 22 -2.04 -8.12 7.46
C THR A 22 -3.44 -8.06 6.86
N THR A 23 -4.24 -7.08 7.29
CA THR A 23 -5.65 -6.91 6.93
C THR A 23 -6.01 -5.42 6.87
N PHE A 24 -7.20 -5.11 6.36
CA PHE A 24 -7.71 -3.74 6.24
C PHE A 24 -8.36 -3.21 7.52
N ILE A 25 -8.75 -4.08 8.44
CA ILE A 25 -9.41 -3.71 9.68
C ILE A 25 -8.42 -3.87 10.84
N PRO A 26 -8.16 -2.83 11.65
CA PRO A 26 -7.24 -2.90 12.78
C PRO A 26 -7.70 -3.92 13.83
N GLU A 27 -6.76 -4.40 14.65
CA GLU A 27 -7.05 -5.16 15.86
C GLU A 27 -7.91 -4.34 16.83
N GLY A 28 -8.76 -5.01 17.61
CA GLY A 28 -9.61 -4.37 18.62
C GLY A 28 -10.92 -3.78 18.08
N VAL A 29 -11.19 -3.93 16.79
CA VAL A 29 -12.48 -3.51 16.22
C VAL A 29 -13.55 -4.52 16.59
N THR A 30 -14.72 -4.04 17.10
CA THR A 30 -15.82 -4.89 17.54
C THR A 30 -16.51 -5.62 16.37
N ASP A 31 -17.04 -6.81 16.66
CA ASP A 31 -17.92 -7.55 15.75
C ASP A 31 -19.41 -7.14 15.91
N GLY A 32 -19.70 -6.19 16.80
CA GLY A 32 -21.06 -5.75 17.13
C GLY A 32 -21.82 -6.69 18.09
N ASN A 33 -21.25 -7.85 18.46
CA ASN A 33 -21.87 -8.84 19.36
C ASN A 33 -21.11 -8.97 20.69
N GLY A 34 -20.22 -8.04 20.99
CA GLY A 34 -19.40 -8.03 22.21
C GLY A 34 -18.09 -8.79 22.08
N GLY A 35 -17.73 -9.22 20.88
CA GLY A 35 -16.46 -9.80 20.51
C GLY A 35 -15.62 -8.89 19.63
N GLU A 36 -14.45 -9.38 19.22
CA GLU A 36 -13.58 -8.74 18.26
C GLU A 36 -13.87 -9.25 16.84
N PHE A 37 -13.87 -8.34 15.86
CA PHE A 37 -14.05 -8.68 14.45
C PHE A 37 -12.94 -9.61 13.97
N LYS A 38 -13.32 -10.78 13.46
CA LYS A 38 -12.37 -11.76 12.94
C LYS A 38 -11.97 -11.41 11.54
N ASN A 39 -10.78 -10.84 11.40
CA ASN A 39 -10.15 -10.57 10.13
C ASN A 39 -9.66 -11.86 9.46
N LYS A 40 -9.55 -11.78 8.13
CA LYS A 40 -8.73 -12.71 7.35
C LYS A 40 -7.40 -12.03 7.04
N ASP A 41 -6.31 -12.72 7.30
CA ASP A 41 -5.00 -12.27 6.84
C ASP A 41 -4.92 -12.41 5.32
N TYR A 42 -4.78 -11.29 4.65
CA TYR A 42 -4.63 -11.24 3.19
C TYR A 42 -3.16 -11.17 2.78
N TYR A 43 -2.31 -10.78 3.71
CA TYR A 43 -0.92 -10.48 3.44
C TYR A 43 -0.02 -11.28 4.39
N GLY A 44 1.02 -11.90 3.85
CA GLY A 44 2.06 -12.53 4.66
C GLY A 44 3.03 -11.48 5.24
N THR A 45 3.74 -11.81 6.28
CA THR A 45 4.77 -10.96 6.90
C THR A 45 6.19 -11.42 6.59
N ASP A 46 6.34 -12.49 5.82
CA ASP A 46 7.62 -13.05 5.40
C ASP A 46 8.13 -12.29 4.17
N TYR A 47 9.13 -11.44 4.39
CA TYR A 47 9.71 -10.59 3.34
C TYR A 47 10.31 -11.41 2.18
N ASP A 48 11.10 -12.42 2.49
CA ASP A 48 11.81 -13.20 1.48
C ASP A 48 10.82 -13.98 0.61
N LYS A 49 9.82 -14.58 1.24
CA LYS A 49 8.72 -15.24 0.52
C LYS A 49 7.96 -14.28 -0.38
N ASN A 50 7.58 -13.12 0.12
CA ASN A 50 6.86 -12.11 -0.66
C ASN A 50 7.69 -11.58 -1.83
N PHE A 51 9.01 -11.47 -1.65
CA PHE A 51 9.94 -11.07 -2.69
C PHE A 51 10.03 -12.08 -3.83
N GLU A 52 10.19 -13.38 -3.50
CA GLU A 52 10.20 -14.44 -4.51
C GLU A 52 8.84 -14.54 -5.23
N GLU A 53 7.73 -14.47 -4.51
CA GLU A 53 6.40 -14.46 -5.10
C GLU A 53 6.18 -13.26 -6.06
N ALA A 54 6.73 -12.09 -5.73
CA ALA A 54 6.70 -10.93 -6.63
C ALA A 54 7.48 -11.17 -7.92
N LYS A 55 8.64 -11.83 -7.84
CA LYS A 55 9.43 -12.21 -9.02
C LYS A 55 8.70 -13.22 -9.89
N GLU A 56 8.10 -14.25 -9.29
CA GLU A 56 7.30 -15.23 -10.01
C GLU A 56 6.12 -14.58 -10.75
N LEU A 57 5.43 -13.63 -10.11
CA LEU A 57 4.33 -12.88 -10.73
C LEU A 57 4.83 -12.04 -11.92
N LEU A 58 5.97 -11.35 -11.78
CA LEU A 58 6.55 -10.57 -12.88
C LEU A 58 7.00 -11.46 -14.04
N ALA A 59 7.55 -12.63 -13.75
CA ALA A 59 7.91 -13.61 -14.76
C ALA A 59 6.68 -14.15 -15.48
N SER A 60 5.61 -14.46 -14.76
CA SER A 60 4.36 -14.98 -15.34
C SER A 60 3.70 -14.07 -16.37
N ILE A 61 3.96 -12.76 -16.29
CA ILE A 61 3.49 -11.75 -17.24
C ILE A 61 4.56 -11.29 -18.23
N GLY A 62 5.71 -11.97 -18.25
CA GLY A 62 6.81 -11.73 -19.20
C GLY A 62 7.64 -10.48 -18.92
N LEU A 63 7.53 -9.89 -17.75
CA LEU A 63 8.33 -8.73 -17.35
C LEU A 63 9.68 -9.09 -16.72
N LEU A 64 9.84 -10.32 -16.26
CA LEU A 64 11.07 -10.86 -15.69
C LEU A 64 11.45 -12.16 -16.43
N ASP A 65 12.72 -12.31 -16.76
CA ASP A 65 13.27 -13.58 -17.25
C ASP A 65 13.62 -14.48 -16.07
N GLU A 66 12.91 -15.59 -15.91
CA GLU A 66 13.12 -16.54 -14.81
C GLU A 66 14.54 -17.15 -14.81
N SER A 67 15.15 -17.29 -15.99
CA SER A 67 16.46 -17.94 -16.13
C SER A 67 17.61 -17.03 -15.70
N THR A 68 17.46 -15.72 -15.89
CA THR A 68 18.49 -14.72 -15.59
C THR A 68 18.16 -13.87 -14.37
N GLY A 69 16.89 -13.84 -13.94
CA GLY A 69 16.39 -12.94 -12.91
C GLY A 69 16.41 -11.48 -13.33
N GLN A 70 16.57 -11.19 -14.62
CA GLN A 70 16.64 -9.83 -15.15
C GLN A 70 15.28 -9.38 -15.68
N VAL A 71 15.03 -8.08 -15.58
CA VAL A 71 13.83 -7.46 -16.11
C VAL A 71 13.94 -7.32 -17.62
N ASN A 72 12.96 -7.89 -18.32
CA ASN A 72 12.89 -7.81 -19.78
C ASN A 72 12.45 -6.43 -20.29
N GLN A 73 11.69 -5.72 -19.46
CA GLN A 73 11.17 -4.40 -19.76
C GLN A 73 11.07 -3.59 -18.48
N THR A 74 11.62 -2.39 -18.47
CA THR A 74 11.45 -1.43 -17.36
C THR A 74 10.01 -0.98 -17.31
N VAL A 75 9.38 -1.17 -16.16
CA VAL A 75 8.03 -0.67 -15.86
C VAL A 75 8.16 0.51 -14.92
N GLU A 76 7.57 1.63 -15.30
CA GLU A 76 7.56 2.85 -14.49
C GLU A 76 6.14 3.12 -13.99
N PHE A 77 6.04 3.46 -12.70
CA PHE A 77 4.82 3.91 -12.04
C PHE A 77 5.09 5.17 -11.24
N THR A 78 4.05 5.94 -11.02
CA THR A 78 4.06 7.11 -10.14
C THR A 78 3.41 6.77 -8.80
N TYR A 79 4.10 7.08 -7.70
CA TYR A 79 3.56 7.01 -6.34
C TYR A 79 3.29 8.42 -5.82
N LEU A 80 2.02 8.76 -5.71
CA LEU A 80 1.58 10.05 -5.23
C LEU A 80 1.58 10.10 -3.71
N VAL A 81 2.26 11.09 -3.15
CA VAL A 81 2.39 11.28 -1.71
C VAL A 81 2.30 12.78 -1.35
N ASN A 82 1.74 13.10 -0.18
CA ASN A 82 1.82 14.47 0.32
C ASN A 82 3.23 14.79 0.83
N ASN A 83 3.58 16.07 0.87
CA ASN A 83 4.90 16.60 1.20
C ASN A 83 5.32 16.48 2.68
N SER A 84 4.71 15.56 3.45
CA SER A 84 5.18 15.19 4.78
C SER A 84 6.46 14.38 4.69
N GLU A 85 7.50 14.79 5.42
CA GLU A 85 8.82 14.15 5.41
C GLU A 85 8.74 12.63 5.67
N SER A 86 7.94 12.20 6.65
CA SER A 86 7.77 10.78 6.96
C SER A 86 7.13 10.00 5.82
N ASN A 87 6.11 10.58 5.17
CA ASN A 87 5.42 9.94 4.06
C ASN A 87 6.31 9.84 2.82
N VAL A 88 7.14 10.85 2.57
CA VAL A 88 8.14 10.83 1.49
C VAL A 88 9.18 9.75 1.72
N LYS A 89 9.74 9.65 2.93
CA LYS A 89 10.70 8.58 3.30
C LYS A 89 10.10 7.18 3.13
N ILE A 90 8.82 7.00 3.47
CA ILE A 90 8.12 5.73 3.21
C ILE A 90 8.04 5.47 1.69
N GLY A 91 7.71 6.48 0.89
CA GLY A 91 7.71 6.37 -0.57
C GLY A 91 9.07 5.98 -1.15
N GLU A 92 10.14 6.57 -0.64
CA GLU A 92 11.52 6.25 -1.03
C GLU A 92 11.92 4.81 -0.66
N ALA A 93 11.49 4.32 0.51
CA ALA A 93 11.70 2.93 0.90
C ALA A 93 10.95 1.96 -0.03
N ILE A 94 9.70 2.27 -0.38
CA ILE A 94 8.91 1.50 -1.37
C ILE A 94 9.61 1.50 -2.72
N GLN A 95 10.09 2.65 -3.18
CA GLN A 95 10.85 2.78 -4.43
C GLN A 95 12.09 1.88 -4.42
N ALA A 96 12.87 1.90 -3.32
CA ALA A 96 14.07 1.08 -3.18
C ALA A 96 13.77 -0.43 -3.24
N ASP A 97 12.68 -0.88 -2.62
CA ASP A 97 12.28 -2.28 -2.65
C ASP A 97 11.76 -2.71 -4.03
N LEU A 98 10.93 -1.90 -4.67
CA LEU A 98 10.41 -2.20 -5.99
C LEU A 98 11.51 -2.22 -7.05
N SER A 99 12.56 -1.40 -6.88
CA SER A 99 13.71 -1.41 -7.78
C SER A 99 14.46 -2.74 -7.79
N LYS A 100 14.45 -3.49 -6.67
CA LYS A 100 15.09 -4.81 -6.56
C LYS A 100 14.43 -5.87 -7.47
N VAL A 101 13.16 -5.66 -7.82
CA VAL A 101 12.41 -6.49 -8.76
C VAL A 101 12.21 -5.82 -10.12
N GLY A 102 12.93 -4.73 -10.38
CA GLY A 102 12.97 -4.07 -11.69
C GLY A 102 11.77 -3.14 -11.98
N ILE A 103 11.02 -2.78 -10.96
CA ILE A 103 9.96 -1.77 -11.08
C ILE A 103 10.54 -0.41 -10.70
N ASN A 104 10.43 0.57 -11.61
CA ASN A 104 10.81 1.95 -11.34
C ASN A 104 9.59 2.70 -10.77
N LEU A 105 9.69 3.14 -9.53
CA LEU A 105 8.65 3.92 -8.87
C LEU A 105 9.11 5.38 -8.73
N LYS A 106 8.42 6.30 -9.37
CA LYS A 106 8.66 7.73 -9.22
C LYS A 106 7.82 8.27 -8.06
N VAL A 107 8.46 8.77 -7.02
CA VAL A 107 7.78 9.41 -5.89
C VAL A 107 7.42 10.85 -6.27
N GLU A 108 6.13 11.13 -6.38
CA GLU A 108 5.60 12.47 -6.67
C GLU A 108 5.03 13.10 -5.40
N GLN A 109 5.61 14.24 -5.01
CA GLN A 109 5.23 14.96 -3.80
C GLN A 109 4.31 16.12 -4.16
N GLN A 110 3.21 16.22 -3.45
CA GLN A 110 2.27 17.33 -3.62
C GLN A 110 1.94 17.99 -2.27
N GLU A 111 1.58 19.28 -2.31
CA GLU A 111 0.98 19.95 -1.17
C GLU A 111 -0.35 19.27 -0.79
N TRP A 112 -0.73 19.31 0.49
CA TRP A 112 -1.83 18.50 1.01
C TRP A 112 -3.15 18.65 0.24
N ASN A 113 -3.58 19.87 -0.06
CA ASN A 113 -4.85 20.10 -0.77
C ASN A 113 -4.78 19.66 -2.24
N VAL A 114 -3.63 19.84 -2.87
CA VAL A 114 -3.38 19.38 -4.25
C VAL A 114 -3.39 17.86 -4.27
N PHE A 115 -2.69 17.22 -3.33
CA PHE A 115 -2.65 15.78 -3.15
C PHE A 115 -4.06 15.17 -2.99
N LEU A 116 -4.91 15.77 -2.14
CA LEU A 116 -6.27 15.29 -1.93
C LEU A 116 -7.11 15.38 -3.22
N ASN A 117 -6.96 16.45 -3.99
CA ASN A 117 -7.69 16.62 -5.25
C ASN A 117 -7.19 15.62 -6.31
N SER A 118 -5.88 15.53 -6.51
CA SER A 118 -5.28 14.56 -7.44
C SER A 118 -5.71 13.12 -7.12
N ARG A 119 -5.80 12.78 -5.84
CA ARG A 119 -6.26 11.48 -5.37
C ARG A 119 -7.74 11.22 -5.68
N LYS A 120 -8.61 12.20 -5.39
CA LYS A 120 -10.04 12.14 -5.75
C LYS A 120 -10.29 12.02 -7.24
N ASP A 121 -9.44 12.67 -8.04
CA ASP A 121 -9.53 12.64 -9.50
C ASP A 121 -8.88 11.38 -10.11
N GLY A 122 -8.29 10.51 -9.29
CA GLY A 122 -7.63 9.28 -9.74
C GLY A 122 -6.36 9.53 -10.55
N GLN A 123 -5.67 10.65 -10.32
CA GLN A 123 -4.46 11.06 -11.05
C GLN A 123 -3.20 10.41 -10.43
N PHE A 124 -3.16 9.09 -10.38
CA PHE A 124 -2.03 8.32 -9.84
C PHE A 124 -2.06 6.88 -10.33
N ASP A 125 -0.90 6.22 -10.33
CA ASP A 125 -0.82 4.75 -10.42
C ASP A 125 -0.93 4.14 -9.02
N PHE A 126 -0.19 4.70 -8.07
CA PHE A 126 -0.28 4.40 -6.64
C PHE A 126 -0.37 5.70 -5.84
N ALA A 127 -1.12 5.71 -4.76
CA ALA A 127 -1.18 6.85 -3.86
C ALA A 127 -1.12 6.40 -2.39
N ARG A 128 -0.54 7.27 -1.57
CA ARG A 128 -0.62 7.10 -0.12
C ARG A 128 -2.06 7.28 0.32
N GLU A 129 -2.57 6.34 1.11
CA GLU A 129 -3.85 6.42 1.78
C GLU A 129 -3.69 6.23 3.28
N GLY A 130 -4.57 6.83 4.06
CA GLY A 130 -4.63 6.66 5.51
C GLY A 130 -6.00 7.04 6.02
N TRP A 131 -6.53 6.24 6.93
CA TRP A 131 -7.81 6.46 7.55
C TRP A 131 -7.70 6.32 9.06
N LEU A 132 -8.30 7.24 9.79
CA LEU A 132 -8.52 7.14 11.23
C LEU A 132 -10.00 6.82 11.45
N MET A 133 -10.28 5.79 12.23
CA MET A 133 -11.66 5.41 12.52
C MET A 133 -12.35 6.46 13.40
N ASP A 134 -13.55 6.86 13.01
CA ASP A 134 -14.40 7.77 13.77
C ASP A 134 -15.21 7.03 14.85
N TYR A 135 -15.48 5.74 14.62
CA TYR A 135 -16.22 4.87 15.52
C TYR A 135 -15.76 3.41 15.36
N ASN A 136 -15.98 2.62 16.41
CA ASN A 136 -15.51 1.23 16.47
C ASN A 136 -16.51 0.28 15.78
N ASP A 137 -16.45 0.23 14.45
CA ASP A 137 -17.20 -0.71 13.60
C ASP A 137 -16.40 -0.97 12.31
N PRO A 138 -16.31 -2.20 11.81
CA PRO A 138 -15.59 -2.55 10.59
C PRO A 138 -15.97 -1.73 9.37
N ILE A 139 -17.23 -1.31 9.27
CA ILE A 139 -17.71 -0.54 8.11
C ILE A 139 -17.00 0.81 7.99
N ASN A 140 -16.54 1.39 9.11
CA ASN A 140 -15.81 2.66 9.08
C ASN A 140 -14.49 2.55 8.28
N MET A 141 -13.85 1.38 8.29
CA MET A 141 -12.66 1.10 7.47
C MET A 141 -13.02 0.63 6.06
N LEU A 142 -14.18 0.00 5.87
CA LEU A 142 -14.51 -0.67 4.62
C LEU A 142 -15.35 0.19 3.66
N GLU A 143 -16.03 1.22 4.15
CA GLU A 143 -16.91 2.02 3.29
C GLU A 143 -16.16 2.72 2.16
N MET A 144 -14.88 3.10 2.39
CA MET A 144 -14.04 3.71 1.35
C MET A 144 -13.80 2.81 0.14
N PHE A 145 -14.01 1.49 0.27
CA PHE A 145 -13.90 0.53 -0.83
C PHE A 145 -15.21 0.35 -1.61
N THR A 146 -16.27 1.04 -1.22
CA THR A 146 -17.56 0.93 -1.92
C THR A 146 -17.67 1.93 -3.05
N THR A 147 -18.22 1.51 -4.19
CA THR A 147 -18.32 2.32 -5.42
C THR A 147 -18.98 3.69 -5.20
N LYS A 148 -19.94 3.78 -4.29
CA LYS A 148 -20.73 5.00 -4.04
C LYS A 148 -20.18 5.87 -2.92
N SER A 149 -19.15 5.44 -2.22
CA SER A 149 -18.55 6.24 -1.15
C SER A 149 -17.89 7.50 -1.69
N GLY A 150 -18.13 8.63 -1.03
CA GLY A 150 -17.41 9.88 -1.28
C GLY A 150 -15.93 9.83 -0.91
N ASN A 151 -15.52 8.82 -0.14
CA ASN A 151 -14.15 8.55 0.29
C ASN A 151 -13.46 7.46 -0.56
N ASN A 152 -14.10 7.00 -1.65
CA ASN A 152 -13.52 6.02 -2.56
C ASN A 152 -12.52 6.68 -3.51
N ASP A 153 -11.44 7.22 -2.96
CA ASP A 153 -10.35 7.85 -3.73
C ASP A 153 -9.57 6.82 -4.55
N MET A 154 -9.65 5.55 -4.18
CA MET A 154 -9.03 4.43 -4.91
C MET A 154 -9.77 4.07 -6.21
N GLN A 155 -10.87 4.74 -6.52
CA GLN A 155 -11.70 4.50 -7.70
C GLN A 155 -12.21 3.04 -7.79
N PHE A 156 -12.38 2.37 -6.65
CA PHE A 156 -12.76 0.97 -6.60
C PHE A 156 -14.15 0.75 -7.19
N GLY A 157 -14.24 -0.11 -8.20
CA GLY A 157 -15.51 -0.43 -8.89
C GLY A 157 -16.07 0.70 -9.76
N ARG A 158 -15.27 1.67 -10.16
CA ARG A 158 -15.63 2.76 -11.08
C ARG A 158 -15.01 2.55 -12.44
#